data_071a9f166989cb61e37d17ed051d049b
#
_entry.id   071a9f166989cb61e37d17ed051d049b
#
_cell.length_a   1.000
_cell.length_b   1.000
_cell.length_c   1.000
_cell.angle_alpha   90.00
_cell.angle_beta   90.00
_cell.angle_gamma   90.00
#
_symmetry.space_group_name_H-M   'P 1'
#
loop_
_entity.id
_entity.type
_entity.pdbx_description
1 polymer ?
#
loop_
_entity_poly.entity_id
_entity_poly.type
_entity_poly.pdbx_seq_one_letter_code
_entity_poly.pdbx_strand_id
1 'polypeptide(L)'
;GEVVKGVESELFTLYQDTDLKEKPEQLARRGGARYSDAACSLINSIYNNKKDIQVVNVMNSGCNLDLPEDAVIERNCIIDSNGAHPIQIGHTPLKIRGLLQNVKAYEQLTIQAAIYGDRDAALQALTIHPLVNSAETARLMLNDILSENQTFLPNFA
;
A
#
# COMPACT_ATOMS: atom_id res chain seq x y z
N GLY A 1 -5.78 10.78 -14.35
CA GLY A 1 -4.47 10.94 -14.99
C GLY A 1 -4.18 12.38 -15.42
N GLU A 2 -4.93 12.94 -16.40
CA GLU A 2 -4.65 14.28 -16.98
C GLU A 2 -4.78 15.42 -15.98
N VAL A 3 -5.81 15.41 -15.14
CA VAL A 3 -5.99 16.44 -14.10
C VAL A 3 -4.80 16.48 -13.14
N VAL A 4 -4.31 15.31 -12.71
CA VAL A 4 -3.15 15.23 -11.81
C VAL A 4 -1.88 15.74 -12.49
N LYS A 5 -1.65 15.38 -13.75
CA LYS A 5 -0.51 15.90 -14.54
C LYS A 5 -0.57 17.42 -14.72
N GLY A 6 -1.78 17.98 -14.93
CA GLY A 6 -1.98 19.43 -15.00
C GLY A 6 -1.58 20.13 -13.70
N VAL A 7 -2.08 19.65 -12.56
CA VAL A 7 -1.74 20.16 -11.23
C VAL A 7 -0.25 20.04 -10.93
N GLU A 8 0.38 18.95 -11.34
CA GLU A 8 1.81 18.73 -11.16
C GLU A 8 2.68 19.69 -11.99
N SER A 9 2.28 19.94 -13.24
CA SER A 9 2.93 20.94 -14.11
C SER A 9 2.83 22.36 -13.54
N GLU A 10 1.66 22.74 -13.02
CA GLU A 10 1.47 24.03 -12.33
C GLU A 10 2.40 24.13 -11.10
N LEU A 11 2.50 23.08 -10.29
CA LEU A 11 3.37 23.06 -9.12
C LEU A 11 4.84 23.20 -9.49
N PHE A 12 5.32 22.50 -10.52
CA PHE A 12 6.71 22.65 -10.98
C PHE A 12 7.02 24.07 -11.49
N THR A 13 6.04 24.75 -12.07
CA THR A 13 6.20 26.15 -12.47
C THR A 13 6.31 27.05 -11.24
N LEU A 14 5.47 26.86 -10.24
CA LEU A 14 5.51 27.63 -8.99
C LEU A 14 6.80 27.41 -8.20
N TYR A 15 7.35 26.19 -8.20
CA TYR A 15 8.60 25.87 -7.50
C TYR A 15 9.86 26.46 -8.16
N GLN A 16 9.76 27.03 -9.36
CA GLN A 16 10.84 27.81 -9.96
C GLN A 16 11.03 29.18 -9.29
N ASP A 17 9.99 29.65 -8.58
CA ASP A 17 10.08 30.87 -7.77
C ASP A 17 10.82 30.58 -6.45
N THR A 18 12.04 31.09 -6.34
CA THR A 18 12.88 30.94 -5.14
C THR A 18 12.36 31.70 -3.91
N ASP A 19 11.45 32.65 -4.12
CA ASP A 19 10.84 33.45 -3.07
C ASP A 19 9.46 32.89 -2.60
N LEU A 20 9.06 31.72 -3.10
CA LEU A 20 7.83 31.04 -2.71
C LEU A 20 7.89 30.66 -1.21
N LYS A 21 7.15 31.40 -0.37
CA LYS A 21 7.12 31.18 1.10
C LYS A 21 5.84 30.50 1.58
N GLU A 22 4.81 30.49 0.77
CA GLU A 22 3.51 29.92 1.12
C GLU A 22 3.27 28.60 0.39
N LYS A 23 2.57 27.69 1.05
CA LYS A 23 2.21 26.40 0.47
C LYS A 23 1.22 26.61 -0.69
N PRO A 24 1.55 26.22 -1.94
CA PRO A 24 0.63 26.37 -3.07
C PRO A 24 -0.69 25.63 -2.86
N GLU A 25 -1.80 26.26 -3.26
CA GLU A 25 -3.14 25.65 -3.21
C GLU A 25 -3.25 24.36 -4.04
N GLN A 26 -2.45 24.23 -5.10
CA GLN A 26 -2.36 23.05 -5.95
C GLN A 26 -1.99 21.79 -5.16
N LEU A 27 -1.23 21.91 -4.07
CA LEU A 27 -0.90 20.78 -3.20
C LEU A 27 -2.13 20.18 -2.51
N ALA A 28 -3.17 20.99 -2.22
CA ALA A 28 -4.42 20.49 -1.66
C ALA A 28 -5.24 19.68 -2.68
N ARG A 29 -5.03 19.93 -3.97
CA ARG A 29 -5.71 19.24 -5.10
C ARG A 29 -4.98 17.97 -5.55
N ARG A 30 -3.71 17.81 -5.16
CA ARG A 30 -2.91 16.61 -5.39
C ARG A 30 -3.15 15.60 -4.25
N GLY A 31 -3.23 14.30 -4.58
CA GLY A 31 -3.25 13.23 -3.57
C GLY A 31 -2.04 13.33 -2.63
N GLY A 32 -2.23 13.04 -1.35
CA GLY A 32 -1.16 13.08 -0.35
C GLY A 32 -1.00 14.41 0.41
N ALA A 33 -1.86 15.39 0.21
CA ALA A 33 -1.81 16.70 0.85
C ALA A 33 -1.82 16.67 2.39
N ARG A 34 -2.25 15.56 3.01
CA ARG A 34 -2.37 15.41 4.47
C ARG A 34 -1.36 14.46 5.11
N TYR A 35 -0.35 14.00 4.38
CA TYR A 35 0.65 13.09 4.96
C TYR A 35 1.46 13.74 6.09
N SER A 36 1.81 15.02 5.96
CA SER A 36 2.51 15.74 7.02
C SER A 36 1.63 15.92 8.27
N ASP A 37 0.33 16.16 8.10
CA ASP A 37 -0.59 16.29 9.23
C ASP A 37 -0.72 14.96 9.98
N ALA A 38 -0.85 13.86 9.25
CA ALA A 38 -0.91 12.51 9.81
C ALA A 38 0.40 12.17 10.55
N ALA A 39 1.55 12.45 9.95
CA ALA A 39 2.85 12.19 10.56
C ALA A 39 3.05 13.03 11.84
N CYS A 40 2.74 14.33 11.81
CA CYS A 40 2.83 15.21 12.98
C CYS A 40 1.87 14.76 14.09
N SER A 41 0.65 14.33 13.74
CA SER A 41 -0.32 13.80 14.70
C SER A 41 0.21 12.54 15.38
N LEU A 42 0.77 11.59 14.60
CA LEU A 42 1.33 10.36 15.12
C LEU A 42 2.54 10.62 16.06
N ILE A 43 3.47 11.49 15.64
CA ILE A 43 4.62 11.90 16.46
C ILE A 43 4.15 12.54 17.78
N ASN A 44 3.17 13.44 17.69
CA ASN A 44 2.60 14.12 18.86
C ASN A 44 1.93 13.13 19.84
N SER A 45 1.27 12.10 19.31
CA SER A 45 0.62 11.07 20.14
C SER A 45 1.63 10.18 20.87
N ILE A 46 2.71 9.81 20.20
CA ILE A 46 3.81 9.03 20.80
C ILE A 46 4.54 9.88 21.85
N TYR A 47 4.98 11.08 21.45
CA TYR A 47 5.79 11.95 22.32
C TYR A 47 5.05 12.37 23.60
N ASN A 48 3.76 12.69 23.48
CA ASN A 48 2.93 13.14 24.59
C ASN A 48 2.08 12.05 25.24
N ASN A 49 2.28 10.78 24.89
CA ASN A 49 1.56 9.62 25.45
C ASN A 49 0.02 9.80 25.44
N LYS A 50 -0.54 10.26 24.31
CA LYS A 50 -1.94 10.68 24.22
C LYS A 50 -2.95 9.55 24.36
N LYS A 51 -2.59 8.33 23.95
CA LYS A 51 -3.47 7.16 23.92
C LYS A 51 -4.69 7.36 23.03
N ASP A 52 -4.58 8.18 21.98
CA ASP A 52 -5.61 8.36 20.99
C ASP A 52 -5.61 7.23 19.94
N ILE A 53 -6.70 7.15 19.18
CA ILE A 53 -6.85 6.13 18.14
C ILE A 53 -6.46 6.73 16.80
N GLN A 54 -5.49 6.10 16.13
CA GLN A 54 -5.09 6.46 14.78
C GLN A 54 -5.02 5.23 13.88
N VAL A 55 -5.16 5.44 12.56
CA VAL A 55 -5.04 4.38 11.56
C VAL A 55 -3.58 4.32 11.12
N VAL A 56 -2.96 3.16 11.29
CA VAL A 56 -1.55 2.93 10.93
C VAL A 56 -1.35 1.51 10.39
N ASN A 57 -0.26 1.34 9.65
CA ASN A 57 0.16 0.02 9.18
C ASN A 57 1.00 -0.66 10.27
N VAL A 58 0.54 -1.82 10.72
CA VAL A 58 1.20 -2.63 11.74
C VAL A 58 1.15 -4.11 11.40
N MET A 59 2.04 -4.89 12.01
CA MET A 59 1.96 -6.34 11.95
C MET A 59 0.64 -6.83 12.52
N ASN A 60 0.01 -7.81 11.88
CA ASN A 60 -1.28 -8.36 12.31
C ASN A 60 -1.23 -8.95 13.72
N SER A 61 -0.22 -9.77 14.01
CA SER A 61 -0.01 -10.38 15.33
C SER A 61 -1.29 -10.99 15.94
N GLY A 62 -2.12 -11.62 15.13
CA GLY A 62 -3.39 -12.23 15.53
C GLY A 62 -4.55 -11.28 15.78
N CYS A 63 -4.42 -10.00 15.48
CA CYS A 63 -5.51 -9.04 15.66
C CYS A 63 -6.68 -9.26 14.72
N ASN A 64 -6.40 -9.71 13.49
CA ASN A 64 -7.36 -10.20 12.53
C ASN A 64 -7.12 -11.70 12.33
N LEU A 65 -8.08 -12.53 12.73
CA LEU A 65 -7.96 -13.98 12.71
C LEU A 65 -8.03 -14.61 11.31
N ASP A 66 -8.39 -13.83 10.30
CA ASP A 66 -8.54 -14.29 8.92
C ASP A 66 -7.30 -13.99 8.04
N LEU A 67 -6.27 -13.34 8.60
CA LEU A 67 -5.03 -13.00 7.91
C LEU A 67 -3.81 -13.60 8.63
N PRO A 68 -2.69 -13.86 7.93
CA PRO A 68 -1.46 -14.32 8.54
C PRO A 68 -0.98 -13.38 9.65
N GLU A 69 -0.37 -13.94 10.70
CA GLU A 69 0.10 -13.15 11.86
C GLU A 69 1.22 -12.17 11.48
N ASP A 70 2.05 -12.52 10.51
CA ASP A 70 3.16 -11.74 9.98
C ASP A 70 2.76 -10.74 8.89
N ALA A 71 1.47 -10.75 8.47
CA ALA A 71 0.99 -9.79 7.50
C ALA A 71 0.97 -8.38 8.08
N VAL A 72 1.43 -7.39 7.31
CA VAL A 72 1.22 -5.97 7.62
C VAL A 72 -0.18 -5.57 7.18
N ILE A 73 -0.92 -4.94 8.07
CA ILE A 73 -2.31 -4.52 7.84
C ILE A 73 -2.52 -3.08 8.30
N GLU A 74 -3.33 -2.33 7.55
CA GLU A 74 -3.80 -1.01 7.96
C GLU A 74 -4.99 -1.15 8.90
N ARG A 75 -4.89 -0.52 10.08
CA ARG A 75 -5.95 -0.61 11.08
C ARG A 75 -5.88 0.44 12.18
N ASN A 76 -6.99 0.54 12.93
CA ASN A 76 -7.05 1.36 14.13
C ASN A 76 -6.14 0.79 15.22
N CYS A 77 -5.28 1.65 15.75
CA CYS A 77 -4.40 1.36 16.87
C CYS A 77 -4.53 2.44 17.94
N ILE A 78 -4.38 2.06 19.20
CA ILE A 78 -4.14 3.01 20.29
C ILE A 78 -2.68 3.41 20.23
N ILE A 79 -2.41 4.71 20.15
CA ILE A 79 -1.05 5.25 20.04
C ILE A 79 -0.63 5.84 21.37
N ASP A 80 0.44 5.30 21.94
CA ASP A 80 1.03 5.79 23.18
C ASP A 80 2.56 5.95 23.06
N SER A 81 3.24 6.25 24.16
CA SER A 81 4.70 6.42 24.19
C SER A 81 5.50 5.18 23.81
N ASN A 82 4.90 3.99 23.80
CA ASN A 82 5.51 2.73 23.39
C ASN A 82 5.21 2.39 21.92
N GLY A 83 4.44 3.22 21.23
CA GLY A 83 4.08 3.05 19.82
C GLY A 83 2.63 2.70 19.59
N ALA A 84 2.38 1.90 18.56
CA ALA A 84 1.04 1.53 18.09
C ALA A 84 0.60 0.18 18.66
N HIS A 85 -0.54 0.17 19.32
CA HIS A 85 -1.17 -1.03 19.89
C HIS A 85 -2.43 -1.37 19.09
N PRO A 86 -2.41 -2.44 18.27
CA PRO A 86 -3.54 -2.79 17.41
C PRO A 86 -4.79 -3.15 18.22
N ILE A 87 -5.94 -2.61 17.80
CA ILE A 87 -7.22 -2.97 18.40
C ILE A 87 -7.67 -4.31 17.80
N GLN A 88 -7.98 -5.29 18.63
CA GLN A 88 -8.48 -6.60 18.23
C GLN A 88 -9.83 -6.46 17.48
N ILE A 89 -9.94 -7.11 16.32
CA ILE A 89 -11.21 -7.16 15.56
C ILE A 89 -11.78 -8.56 15.40
N GLY A 90 -10.99 -9.60 15.73
CA GLY A 90 -11.41 -10.98 15.52
C GLY A 90 -11.53 -11.31 14.04
N HIS A 91 -12.72 -11.78 13.63
CA HIS A 91 -12.97 -12.14 12.22
C HIS A 91 -13.46 -10.95 11.39
N THR A 92 -12.97 -10.88 10.16
CA THR A 92 -13.48 -9.94 9.15
C THR A 92 -14.92 -10.31 8.78
N PRO A 93 -15.81 -9.33 8.54
CA PRO A 93 -17.17 -9.62 8.05
C PRO A 93 -17.15 -10.45 6.76
N LEU A 94 -18.02 -11.46 6.67
CA LEU A 94 -18.06 -12.41 5.56
C LEU A 94 -18.11 -11.75 4.18
N LYS A 95 -18.81 -10.63 4.05
CA LYS A 95 -18.99 -9.90 2.79
C LYS A 95 -17.70 -9.38 2.16
N ILE A 96 -16.63 -9.22 2.95
CA ILE A 96 -15.34 -8.70 2.47
C ILE A 96 -14.16 -9.65 2.75
N ARG A 97 -14.37 -10.66 3.61
CA ARG A 97 -13.32 -11.60 4.05
C ARG A 97 -12.62 -12.27 2.90
N GLY A 98 -13.38 -12.88 1.98
CA GLY A 98 -12.82 -13.60 0.84
C GLY A 98 -11.99 -12.70 -0.07
N LEU A 99 -12.45 -11.48 -0.33
CA LEU A 99 -11.69 -10.52 -1.13
C LEU A 99 -10.39 -10.11 -0.43
N LEU A 100 -10.45 -9.83 0.87
CA LEU A 100 -9.28 -9.44 1.67
C LEU A 100 -8.22 -10.54 1.69
N GLN A 101 -8.64 -11.79 1.92
CA GLN A 101 -7.74 -12.96 1.91
C GLN A 101 -7.12 -13.19 0.53
N ASN A 102 -7.92 -13.05 -0.53
CA ASN A 102 -7.46 -13.21 -1.90
C ASN A 102 -6.40 -12.17 -2.29
N VAL A 103 -6.65 -10.89 -1.97
CA VAL A 103 -5.68 -9.81 -2.21
C VAL A 103 -4.40 -10.03 -1.39
N LYS A 104 -4.50 -10.46 -0.14
CA LYS A 104 -3.33 -10.78 0.68
C LYS A 104 -2.51 -11.95 0.11
N ALA A 105 -3.17 -13.00 -0.37
CA ALA A 105 -2.49 -14.10 -1.04
C ALA A 105 -1.79 -13.65 -2.33
N TYR A 106 -2.44 -12.80 -3.13
CA TYR A 106 -1.82 -12.16 -4.29
C TYR A 106 -0.55 -11.38 -3.93
N GLU A 107 -0.60 -10.56 -2.89
CA GLU A 107 0.57 -9.78 -2.42
C GLU A 107 1.73 -10.70 -2.03
N GLN A 108 1.48 -11.76 -1.23
CA GLN A 108 2.50 -12.70 -0.79
C GLN A 108 3.14 -13.48 -1.95
N LEU A 109 2.33 -13.97 -2.89
CA LEU A 109 2.81 -14.64 -4.11
C LEU A 109 3.64 -13.69 -4.98
N THR A 110 3.25 -12.42 -5.08
CA THR A 110 4.01 -11.41 -5.83
C THR A 110 5.38 -11.16 -5.19
N ILE A 111 5.44 -11.06 -3.85
CA ILE A 111 6.70 -10.91 -3.12
C ILE A 111 7.59 -12.14 -3.32
N GLN A 112 7.05 -13.35 -3.18
CA GLN A 112 7.78 -14.59 -3.43
C GLN A 112 8.34 -14.63 -4.84
N ALA A 113 7.50 -14.33 -5.83
CA ALA A 113 7.91 -14.28 -7.22
C ALA A 113 9.08 -13.30 -7.45
N ALA A 114 8.98 -12.10 -6.90
CA ALA A 114 9.99 -11.05 -7.08
C ALA A 114 11.33 -11.40 -6.43
N ILE A 115 11.31 -12.00 -5.23
CA ILE A 115 12.52 -12.36 -4.49
C ILE A 115 13.26 -13.52 -5.16
N TYR A 116 12.54 -14.56 -5.59
CA TYR A 116 13.13 -15.80 -6.05
C TYR A 116 13.12 -16.01 -7.57
N GLY A 117 12.52 -15.10 -8.34
CA GLY A 117 12.30 -15.29 -9.79
C GLY A 117 11.31 -16.41 -10.09
N ASP A 118 10.38 -16.67 -9.16
CA ASP A 118 9.43 -17.78 -9.25
C ASP A 118 8.29 -17.44 -10.22
N ARG A 119 8.39 -17.99 -11.45
CA ARG A 119 7.40 -17.75 -12.52
C ARG A 119 6.03 -18.36 -12.19
N ASP A 120 6.00 -19.48 -11.49
CA ASP A 120 4.75 -20.14 -11.13
C ASP A 120 4.03 -19.32 -10.05
N ALA A 121 4.73 -18.81 -9.06
CA ALA A 121 4.18 -17.89 -8.07
C ALA A 121 3.66 -16.59 -8.73
N ALA A 122 4.39 -16.02 -9.70
CA ALA A 122 3.95 -14.86 -10.46
C ALA A 122 2.65 -15.12 -11.24
N LEU A 123 2.57 -16.29 -11.92
CA LEU A 123 1.38 -16.68 -12.66
C LEU A 123 0.19 -16.92 -11.74
N GLN A 124 0.41 -17.57 -10.59
CA GLN A 124 -0.63 -17.80 -9.60
C GLN A 124 -1.12 -16.46 -9.01
N ALA A 125 -0.21 -15.55 -8.68
CA ALA A 125 -0.55 -14.21 -8.20
C ALA A 125 -1.50 -13.50 -9.18
N LEU A 126 -1.14 -13.41 -10.44
CA LEU A 126 -1.99 -12.80 -11.48
C LEU A 126 -3.33 -13.54 -11.65
N THR A 127 -3.32 -14.87 -11.59
CA THR A 127 -4.53 -15.68 -11.80
C THR A 127 -5.57 -15.47 -10.70
N ILE A 128 -5.14 -15.30 -9.46
CA ILE A 128 -6.06 -15.05 -8.33
C ILE A 128 -6.43 -13.57 -8.15
N HIS A 129 -5.76 -12.66 -8.86
CA HIS A 129 -6.03 -11.23 -8.72
C HIS A 129 -7.46 -10.89 -9.16
N PRO A 130 -8.25 -10.16 -8.35
CA PRO A 130 -9.68 -9.92 -8.63
C PRO A 130 -9.99 -9.20 -9.94
N LEU A 131 -9.03 -8.45 -10.49
CA LEU A 131 -9.17 -7.72 -11.76
C LEU A 131 -8.68 -8.52 -12.98
N VAL A 132 -8.13 -9.72 -12.80
CA VAL A 132 -7.70 -10.59 -13.90
C VAL A 132 -8.80 -11.63 -14.13
N ASN A 133 -9.36 -11.64 -15.34
CA ASN A 133 -10.59 -12.37 -15.63
C ASN A 133 -10.38 -13.85 -16.03
N SER A 134 -9.14 -14.26 -16.32
CA SER A 134 -8.83 -15.65 -16.66
C SER A 134 -7.34 -15.98 -16.49
N ALA A 135 -7.04 -17.28 -16.32
CA ALA A 135 -5.66 -17.77 -16.27
C ALA A 135 -4.90 -17.53 -17.59
N GLU A 136 -5.60 -17.56 -18.73
CA GLU A 136 -5.00 -17.24 -20.03
C GLU A 136 -4.58 -15.76 -20.10
N THR A 137 -5.44 -14.86 -19.64
CA THR A 137 -5.09 -13.43 -19.53
C THR A 137 -3.88 -13.24 -18.58
N ALA A 138 -3.87 -13.92 -17.43
CA ALA A 138 -2.75 -13.88 -16.51
C ALA A 138 -1.43 -14.30 -17.15
N ARG A 139 -1.46 -15.39 -17.94
CA ARG A 139 -0.29 -15.93 -18.67
C ARG A 139 0.23 -14.94 -19.71
N LEU A 140 -0.65 -14.33 -20.48
CA LEU A 140 -0.27 -13.32 -21.48
C LEU A 140 0.33 -12.09 -20.81
N MET A 141 -0.33 -11.56 -19.76
CA MET A 141 0.18 -10.42 -18.98
C MET A 141 1.57 -10.71 -18.40
N LEU A 142 1.78 -11.90 -17.81
CA LEU A 142 3.08 -12.26 -17.27
C LEU A 142 4.17 -12.27 -18.34
N ASN A 143 3.89 -12.85 -19.51
CA ASN A 143 4.84 -12.87 -20.60
C ASN A 143 5.23 -11.46 -21.05
N ASP A 144 4.26 -10.56 -21.20
CA ASP A 144 4.50 -9.16 -21.57
C ASP A 144 5.32 -8.43 -20.50
N ILE A 145 4.95 -8.58 -19.20
CA ILE A 145 5.68 -7.99 -18.09
C ILE A 145 7.15 -8.45 -18.09
N LEU A 146 7.40 -9.74 -18.25
CA LEU A 146 8.76 -10.28 -18.22
C LEU A 146 9.56 -9.87 -19.46
N SER A 147 8.96 -9.82 -20.64
CA SER A 147 9.64 -9.42 -21.86
C SER A 147 10.02 -7.93 -21.86
N GLU A 148 9.11 -7.07 -21.42
CA GLU A 148 9.32 -5.61 -21.43
C GLU A 148 10.26 -5.15 -20.31
N ASN A 149 10.43 -5.95 -19.26
CA ASN A 149 11.18 -5.55 -18.05
C ASN A 149 12.40 -6.44 -17.76
N GLN A 150 12.92 -7.19 -18.73
CA GLN A 150 14.02 -8.14 -18.55
C GLN A 150 15.23 -7.56 -17.78
N THR A 151 15.61 -6.32 -18.11
CA THR A 151 16.76 -5.65 -17.47
C THR A 151 16.55 -5.34 -16.00
N PHE A 152 15.31 -5.25 -15.54
CA PHE A 152 14.94 -4.94 -14.16
C PHE A 152 14.54 -6.19 -13.36
N LEU A 153 14.40 -7.33 -14.02
CA LEU A 153 13.94 -8.59 -13.43
C LEU A 153 14.97 -9.72 -13.61
N PRO A 154 16.22 -9.54 -13.11
CA PRO A 154 17.30 -10.53 -13.34
C PRO A 154 17.02 -11.90 -12.74
N ASN A 155 16.18 -11.97 -11.70
CA ASN A 155 15.84 -13.25 -11.05
C ASN A 155 14.90 -14.12 -11.91
N PHE A 156 14.28 -13.56 -12.97
CA PHE A 156 13.39 -14.29 -13.89
C PHE A 156 14.08 -14.74 -15.20
N ALA A 157 15.39 -14.54 -15.30
CA ALA A 157 16.17 -14.89 -16.48
C ALA A 157 16.35 -16.41 -16.65
#